data_e5637c39a53fa1c25ddb32eb2cbc51de
#
_entry.id   e5637c39a53fa1c25ddb32eb2cbc51de
#
_cell.length_a   1.000
_cell.length_b   1.000
_cell.length_c   1.000
_cell.angle_alpha   90.00
_cell.angle_beta   90.00
_cell.angle_gamma   90.00
#
_symmetry.space_group_name_H-M   'P 1'
#
loop_
_entity.id
_entity.type
_entity.pdbx_description
1 polymer ?
#
loop_
_entity_poly.entity_id
_entity_poly.type
_entity_poly.pdbx_seq_one_letter_code
_entity_poly.pdbx_strand_id
1 'polypeptide(L)' 'MRFKTVAILGSTGSIGQSTLEIIKKTRKFKVVLIVANSNDLKILSQIKNFKPKIVVINDKP' A
#
# COMPACT_ATOMS: atom_id res chain seq x y z
N MET A 1 15.42 4.44 15.47
CA MET A 1 15.03 3.14 14.87
C MET A 1 14.94 3.29 13.36
N ARG A 2 15.54 2.38 12.63
CA ARG A 2 15.48 2.42 11.18
C ARG A 2 14.33 1.60 10.64
N PHE A 3 13.54 2.20 9.76
CA PHE A 3 12.53 1.49 9.02
C PHE A 3 13.06 1.09 7.66
N LYS A 4 12.66 -0.08 7.21
CA LYS A 4 12.90 -0.46 5.82
C LYS A 4 11.76 0.09 4.97
N THR A 5 12.10 0.67 3.84
CA THR A 5 11.09 1.20 2.92
C THR A 5 10.67 0.12 1.94
N VAL A 6 9.39 0.08 1.63
CA VAL A 6 8.84 -0.91 0.70
C VAL A 6 7.90 -0.26 -0.30
N ALA A 7 7.79 -0.90 -1.44
CA ALA A 7 6.82 -0.55 -2.46
C ALA A 7 5.84 -1.71 -2.60
N ILE A 8 4.56 -1.40 -2.67
CA ILE A 8 3.52 -2.42 -2.81
C ILE A 8 2.91 -2.32 -4.20
N LEU A 9 3.06 -3.36 -4.98
CA LEU A 9 2.48 -3.45 -6.31
C LEU A 9 1.21 -4.28 -6.24
N GLY A 10 0.11 -3.75 -6.76
CA GLY A 10 -1.18 -4.42 -6.66
C GLY A 10 -1.75 -4.39 -5.26
N SER A 11 -1.71 -3.23 -4.61
CA SER A 11 -2.05 -3.08 -3.19
C SER A 11 -3.50 -3.44 -2.86
N THR A 12 -4.42 -3.32 -3.82
CA THR A 12 -5.83 -3.64 -3.59
C THR A 12 -6.17 -5.10 -3.90
N GLY A 13 -5.23 -5.86 -4.45
CA GLY A 13 -5.41 -7.30 -4.65
C GLY A 13 -5.24 -8.08 -3.35
N SER A 14 -5.56 -9.38 -3.39
CA SER A 14 -5.53 -10.21 -2.20
C SER A 14 -4.16 -10.26 -1.53
N ILE A 15 -3.12 -10.47 -2.35
CA ILE A 15 -1.76 -10.57 -1.84
C ILE A 15 -1.28 -9.23 -1.30
N GLY A 16 -1.60 -8.14 -2.02
CA GLY A 16 -1.22 -6.80 -1.58
C GLY A 16 -1.86 -6.43 -0.25
N GLN A 17 -3.14 -6.74 -0.07
CA GLN A 17 -3.83 -6.47 1.19
C GLN A 17 -3.24 -7.28 2.34
N SER A 18 -2.94 -8.56 2.10
CA SER A 18 -2.33 -9.41 3.12
C SER A 18 -0.94 -8.89 3.51
N THR A 19 -0.16 -8.47 2.52
CA THR A 19 1.16 -7.91 2.77
C THR A 19 1.07 -6.65 3.61
N LEU A 20 0.14 -5.75 3.29
CA LEU A 20 -0.05 -4.52 4.06
C LEU A 20 -0.47 -4.80 5.50
N GLU A 21 -1.29 -5.83 5.73
CA GLU A 21 -1.65 -6.22 7.09
C GLU A 21 -0.43 -6.65 7.89
N ILE A 22 0.45 -7.43 7.29
CA ILE A 22 1.69 -7.86 7.96
C ILE A 22 2.56 -6.65 8.28
N ILE A 23 2.70 -5.72 7.34
CA ILE A 23 3.47 -4.51 7.55
C ILE A 23 2.92 -3.69 8.71
N LYS A 24 1.59 -3.57 8.78
CA LYS A 24 0.93 -2.83 9.85
C LYS A 24 1.20 -3.47 11.22
N LYS A 25 1.20 -4.78 11.28
CA LYS A 25 1.42 -5.49 12.55
C LYS A 25 2.88 -5.44 12.99
N THR A 26 3.82 -5.57 12.08
CA THR A 26 5.24 -5.63 12.43
C THR A 26 5.83 -4.27 12.75
N ARG A 27 5.33 -3.20 12.14
CA ARG A 27 5.79 -1.82 12.32
C ARG A 27 7.27 -1.62 12.03
N LYS A 28 7.89 -2.50 11.25
CA LYS A 28 9.30 -2.39 10.87
C LYS A 28 9.49 -1.83 9.48
N PHE A 29 8.40 -1.64 8.75
CA PHE A 29 8.46 -1.20 7.36
C PHE A 29 7.69 0.09 7.18
N LYS A 30 8.18 0.91 6.26
CA LYS A 30 7.48 2.12 5.86
C LYS A 30 7.11 1.98 4.39
N VAL A 31 5.82 2.10 4.10
CA VAL A 31 5.33 2.02 2.72
C VAL A 31 5.55 3.37 2.06
N VAL A 32 6.37 3.42 1.04
CA VAL A 32 6.67 4.67 0.33
C VAL A 32 5.97 4.76 -1.02
N LEU A 33 5.62 3.64 -1.61
CA LEU A 33 4.96 3.59 -2.90
C LEU A 33 3.85 2.55 -2.88
N ILE A 34 2.69 2.94 -3.37
CA ILE A 34 1.59 2.02 -3.60
C ILE A 34 1.18 2.12 -5.05
N VAL A 35 1.09 0.99 -5.73
CA VAL A 35 0.56 0.91 -7.08
C VAL A 35 -0.69 0.05 -7.06
N ALA A 36 -1.81 0.60 -7.45
CA ALA A 36 -3.09 -0.09 -7.45
C ALA A 36 -3.68 -0.09 -8.85
N ASN A 37 -4.47 -1.12 -9.15
CA ASN A 37 -5.12 -1.25 -10.44
C ASN A 37 -6.56 -0.74 -10.43
N SER A 38 -7.06 -0.35 -9.27
CA SER A 38 -8.41 0.17 -9.17
C SER A 38 -8.45 1.36 -8.22
N ASN A 39 -9.36 2.28 -8.52
CA ASN A 39 -9.58 3.48 -7.71
C ASN A 39 -10.88 3.30 -6.93
N ASP A 40 -10.80 2.56 -5.84
CA ASP A 40 -11.96 2.27 -5.01
C ASP A 40 -11.69 2.63 -3.55
N LEU A 41 -12.63 2.25 -2.68
CA LEU A 41 -12.52 2.57 -1.25
C LEU A 41 -11.32 1.91 -0.58
N LYS A 42 -10.86 0.79 -1.13
CA LYS A 42 -9.70 0.10 -0.56
C LYS A 42 -8.43 0.92 -0.67
N ILE A 43 -8.21 1.55 -1.82
CA ILE A 43 -7.01 2.36 -2.01
C ILE A 43 -7.05 3.60 -1.12
N LEU A 44 -8.22 4.20 -0.94
CA LEU A 44 -8.36 5.35 -0.06
C LEU A 44 -8.02 4.99 1.38
N SER A 45 -8.50 3.83 1.83
CA SER A 45 -8.19 3.33 3.17
C SER A 45 -6.70 3.08 3.34
N GLN A 46 -6.05 2.51 2.33
CA GLN A 46 -4.61 2.23 2.37
C GLN A 46 -3.79 3.52 2.43
N ILE A 47 -4.17 4.52 1.67
CA ILE A 47 -3.50 5.83 1.69
C ILE A 47 -3.61 6.44 3.08
N LYS A 48 -4.78 6.38 3.68
CA LYS A 48 -5.01 6.94 5.00
C LYS A 48 -4.22 6.21 6.09
N ASN A 49 -4.13 4.89 6.00
CA ASN A 49 -3.48 4.07 7.03
C ASN A 49 -1.96 4.05 6.91
N PHE A 50 -1.43 4.06 5.70
CA PHE A 50 0.00 3.89 5.47
C PHE A 50 0.71 5.18 5.05
N LYS A 51 -0.02 6.16 4.57
CA LYS A 51 0.51 7.49 4.17
C LYS A 51 1.72 7.38 3.26
N PRO A 52 1.62 6.64 2.14
CA PRO A 52 2.75 6.52 1.21
C PRO A 52 3.08 7.88 0.58
N LYS A 53 4.33 8.05 0.18
CA LYS A 53 4.75 9.27 -0.50
C LYS A 53 4.22 9.33 -1.92
N ILE A 54 4.12 8.18 -2.58
CA ILE A 54 3.71 8.10 -3.97
C ILE A 54 2.59 7.07 -4.10
N VAL A 55 1.53 7.46 -4.79
CA VAL A 55 0.43 6.55 -5.11
C VAL A 55 0.22 6.58 -6.61
N VAL A 56 0.25 5.41 -7.22
CA VAL A 56 -0.03 5.26 -8.64
C VAL A 56 -1.29 4.41 -8.78
N ILE A 57 -2.29 4.95 -9.43
CA ILE A 57 -3.52 4.21 -9.69
C ILE A 57 -3.59 3.96 -11.19
N ASN A 58 -3.49 2.71 -11.56
CA ASN A 58 -3.47 2.30 -12.95
C ASN A 58 -4.87 1.83 -13.36
N ASP A 59 -5.80 2.76 -13.27
CA ASP A 59 -7.22 2.49 -13.52
C ASP A 59 -7.52 2.67 -15.01
N LYS A 60 -7.55 1.56 -15.72
CA LYS A 60 -7.86 1.56 -17.14
C LYS A 60 -9.31 1.16 -17.38
N PRO A 61 -10.01 1.86 -18.26
CA PRO A 61 -11.38 1.48 -18.59
C PRO A 61 -11.45 0.12 -19.29
#